data_b78a534c183cf515eb67e1a1867a345f
#
_entry.id   b78a534c183cf515eb67e1a1867a345f
#
_cell.length_a   1.000
_cell.length_b   1.000
_cell.length_c   1.000
_cell.angle_alpha   90.00
_cell.angle_beta   90.00
_cell.angle_gamma   90.00
#
_symmetry.space_group_name_H-M   'P 1'
#
loop_
_entity.id
_entity.type
_entity.pdbx_description
1 polymer ?
#
loop_
_entity_poly.entity_id
_entity_poly.type
_entity_poly.pdbx_seq_one_letter_code
_entity_poly.pdbx_strand_id
1 'polypeptide(L)'
;CLIDLHVHLDGSVSIPMAKRLALINGIELNESEEDLKERLQVSKDCRDLNEYLEKFEFPLTLLQKAEAITECVRMLIAGQDSQGIMYSEIRFAPQLHMQKGLTQEEVVQAAIKGLGNSDYHKLILCCMRGSDNEELNKETIRIAHTYLGRGVVALDLAGAEKLYPTKQFVGIFKEALAYNIPFTIHAGEADGEESIKTAIYMGAERIGHGIRAAWSEDMIKELADKNIPLELCPTSNLNTKVVDNIADYPIMKLINNGVKVTINTDNMMVSGTSIKNELKLLVQTFPI
;
A
#
# COMPACT_ATOMS: atom_id res chain seq x y z
N CYS A 1 -3.23 -18.10 -11.38
CA CYS A 1 -2.25 -17.03 -11.33
C CYS A 1 -2.69 -16.06 -10.24
N LEU A 2 -1.88 -15.83 -9.20
CA LEU A 2 -2.14 -14.85 -8.15
C LEU A 2 -1.35 -13.59 -8.44
N ILE A 3 -1.95 -12.44 -8.21
CA ILE A 3 -1.30 -11.12 -8.30
C ILE A 3 -1.61 -10.33 -7.04
N ASP A 4 -0.75 -9.37 -6.67
CA ASP A 4 -0.99 -8.42 -5.60
C ASP A 4 -0.50 -7.04 -6.03
N LEU A 5 -1.42 -6.13 -6.37
CA LEU A 5 -1.11 -4.81 -6.88
C LEU A 5 -1.11 -3.73 -5.79
N HIS A 6 -1.41 -4.12 -4.53
CA HIS A 6 -1.48 -3.21 -3.41
C HIS A 6 -0.95 -3.88 -2.15
N VAL A 7 0.36 -3.85 -1.97
CA VAL A 7 1.05 -4.41 -0.81
C VAL A 7 2.14 -3.45 -0.33
N HIS A 8 2.06 -3.04 0.95
CA HIS A 8 3.06 -2.16 1.56
C HIS A 8 4.23 -2.97 2.12
N LEU A 9 5.45 -2.48 1.86
CA LEU A 9 6.69 -3.10 2.33
C LEU A 9 6.76 -3.15 3.86
N ASP A 10 6.59 -2.00 4.49
CA ASP A 10 6.67 -1.79 5.94
C ASP A 10 5.53 -2.47 6.70
N GLY A 11 4.31 -2.43 6.17
CA GLY A 11 3.14 -3.12 6.73
C GLY A 11 3.15 -4.65 6.54
N SER A 12 4.13 -5.18 5.81
CA SER A 12 4.26 -6.62 5.53
C SER A 12 5.45 -7.28 6.23
N VAL A 13 6.13 -6.56 7.13
CA VAL A 13 7.27 -7.08 7.91
C VAL A 13 6.78 -8.16 8.88
N SER A 14 6.93 -9.43 8.53
CA SER A 14 6.58 -10.57 9.37
C SER A 14 7.51 -10.72 10.58
N ILE A 15 7.13 -11.53 11.57
CA ILE A 15 7.97 -11.79 12.76
C ILE A 15 9.37 -12.30 12.37
N PRO A 16 9.53 -13.29 11.47
CA PRO A 16 10.87 -13.70 11.03
C PRO A 16 11.64 -12.58 10.35
N MET A 17 10.96 -11.74 9.56
CA MET A 17 11.59 -10.56 8.95
C MET A 17 12.03 -9.57 10.01
N ALA A 18 11.18 -9.22 10.97
CA ALA A 18 11.51 -8.29 12.07
C ALA A 18 12.75 -8.76 12.86
N LYS A 19 12.81 -10.05 13.20
CA LYS A 19 13.99 -10.64 13.86
C LYS A 19 15.26 -10.51 13.00
N ARG A 20 15.16 -10.78 11.70
CA ARG A 20 16.30 -10.65 10.77
C ARG A 20 16.76 -9.21 10.63
N LEU A 21 15.80 -8.27 10.46
CA LEU A 21 16.09 -6.84 10.33
C LEU A 21 16.68 -6.25 11.62
N ALA A 22 16.22 -6.70 12.78
CA ALA A 22 16.79 -6.31 14.07
C ALA A 22 18.27 -6.70 14.17
N LEU A 23 18.65 -7.92 13.77
CA LEU A 23 20.05 -8.36 13.70
C LEU A 23 20.90 -7.44 12.81
N ILE A 24 20.42 -7.08 11.63
CA ILE A 24 21.10 -6.15 10.70
C ILE A 24 21.29 -4.77 11.35
N ASN A 25 20.34 -4.36 12.18
CA ASN A 25 20.41 -3.10 12.90
C ASN A 25 21.26 -3.15 14.18
N GLY A 26 21.67 -4.32 14.64
CA GLY A 26 22.32 -4.52 15.93
C GLY A 26 21.36 -4.32 17.11
N ILE A 27 20.07 -4.56 16.88
CA ILE A 27 19.00 -4.49 17.90
C ILE A 27 18.74 -5.89 18.42
N GLU A 28 18.80 -6.05 19.74
CA GLU A 28 18.42 -7.28 20.41
C GLU A 28 16.92 -7.26 20.72
N LEU A 29 16.18 -8.24 20.18
CA LEU A 29 14.76 -8.43 20.46
C LEU A 29 14.62 -9.55 21.49
N ASN A 30 14.29 -9.17 22.71
CA ASN A 30 14.09 -10.10 23.84
C ASN A 30 12.61 -10.42 24.08
N GLU A 31 11.73 -9.89 23.24
CA GLU A 31 10.29 -10.06 23.33
C GLU A 31 9.87 -11.46 22.83
N SER A 32 8.77 -11.97 23.38
CA SER A 32 8.13 -13.19 22.87
C SER A 32 7.57 -13.00 21.46
N GLU A 33 7.23 -14.08 20.77
CA GLU A 33 6.58 -13.97 19.46
C GLU A 33 5.18 -13.36 19.55
N GLU A 34 4.48 -13.57 20.67
CA GLU A 34 3.21 -12.93 20.97
C GLU A 34 3.37 -11.41 21.09
N ASP A 35 4.34 -10.95 21.88
CA ASP A 35 4.60 -9.50 22.03
C ASP A 35 5.00 -8.85 20.69
N LEU A 36 5.86 -9.51 19.90
CA LEU A 36 6.20 -9.04 18.56
C LEU A 36 4.99 -9.00 17.64
N LYS A 37 4.11 -9.98 17.75
CA LYS A 37 2.87 -10.00 16.97
C LYS A 37 1.96 -8.84 17.36
N GLU A 38 1.81 -8.54 18.63
CA GLU A 38 1.02 -7.39 19.12
C GLU A 38 1.59 -6.06 18.64
N ARG A 39 2.91 -5.94 18.51
CA ARG A 39 3.55 -4.73 17.96
C ARG A 39 3.34 -4.58 16.45
N LEU A 40 3.25 -5.67 15.71
CA LEU A 40 3.22 -5.69 14.25
C LEU A 40 1.81 -5.79 13.67
N GLN A 41 0.86 -6.36 14.40
CA GLN A 41 -0.48 -6.67 13.94
C GLN A 41 -1.52 -5.87 14.73
N VAL A 42 -2.56 -5.39 14.05
CA VAL A 42 -3.69 -4.77 14.72
C VAL A 42 -4.50 -5.79 15.50
N SER A 43 -5.09 -5.34 16.60
CA SER A 43 -6.07 -6.13 17.33
C SER A 43 -7.39 -6.22 16.55
N LYS A 44 -8.25 -7.17 16.95
CA LYS A 44 -9.62 -7.26 16.40
C LYS A 44 -10.48 -6.04 16.76
N ASP A 45 -10.08 -5.30 17.78
CA ASP A 45 -10.78 -4.12 18.29
C ASP A 45 -10.25 -2.81 17.69
N CYS A 46 -9.42 -2.87 16.64
CA CYS A 46 -8.97 -1.70 15.90
C CYS A 46 -10.16 -0.86 15.47
N ARG A 47 -10.10 0.45 15.73
CA ARG A 47 -11.24 1.35 15.61
C ARG A 47 -11.31 2.09 14.29
N ASP A 48 -10.16 2.43 13.74
CA ASP A 48 -10.05 3.24 12.52
C ASP A 48 -8.66 3.16 11.88
N LEU A 49 -8.51 3.85 10.75
CA LEU A 49 -7.24 3.93 10.01
C LEU A 49 -6.11 4.54 10.85
N ASN A 50 -6.38 5.50 11.75
CA ASN A 50 -5.31 6.15 12.51
C ASN A 50 -4.67 5.16 13.48
N GLU A 51 -5.49 4.39 14.22
CA GLU A 51 -5.00 3.31 15.08
C GLU A 51 -4.29 2.21 14.28
N TYR A 52 -4.79 1.88 13.09
CA TYR A 52 -4.15 0.95 12.18
C TYR A 52 -2.74 1.41 11.79
N LEU A 53 -2.55 2.69 11.49
CA LEU A 53 -1.27 3.27 11.09
C LEU A 53 -0.22 3.28 12.21
N GLU A 54 -0.60 3.20 13.49
CA GLU A 54 0.34 3.11 14.61
C GLU A 54 1.24 1.86 14.52
N LYS A 55 0.77 0.78 13.86
CA LYS A 55 1.54 -0.46 13.68
C LYS A 55 2.75 -0.33 12.77
N PHE A 56 2.87 0.77 12.03
CA PHE A 56 4.02 1.04 11.17
C PHE A 56 5.23 1.60 11.93
N GLU A 57 5.06 2.13 13.15
CA GLU A 57 6.15 2.75 13.92
C GLU A 57 7.31 1.78 14.12
N PHE A 58 7.05 0.56 14.57
CA PHE A 58 8.10 -0.40 14.84
C PHE A 58 8.81 -0.91 13.58
N PRO A 59 8.13 -1.38 12.53
CA PRO A 59 8.77 -1.73 11.26
C PRO A 59 9.65 -0.61 10.69
N LEU A 60 9.20 0.63 10.75
CA LEU A 60 9.97 1.78 10.27
C LEU A 60 11.28 1.95 11.03
N THR A 61 11.34 1.67 12.33
CA THR A 61 12.61 1.72 13.09
C THR A 61 13.65 0.72 12.58
N LEU A 62 13.21 -0.40 12.02
CA LEU A 62 14.05 -1.47 11.47
C LEU A 62 14.51 -1.17 10.04
N LEU A 63 13.84 -0.28 9.33
CA LEU A 63 14.03 0.01 7.90
C LEU A 63 14.76 1.34 7.66
N GLN A 64 15.77 1.65 8.47
CA GLN A 64 16.55 2.90 8.37
C GLN A 64 17.98 2.70 7.84
N LYS A 65 18.33 1.49 7.39
CA LYS A 65 19.61 1.16 6.76
C LYS A 65 19.39 0.55 5.38
N ALA A 66 20.23 0.87 4.40
CA ALA A 66 20.16 0.34 3.05
C ALA A 66 20.15 -1.21 3.02
N GLU A 67 21.00 -1.84 3.85
CA GLU A 67 21.05 -3.31 3.96
C GLU A 67 19.72 -3.89 4.47
N ALA A 68 19.11 -3.26 5.47
CA ALA A 68 17.82 -3.69 6.02
C ALA A 68 16.69 -3.56 5.00
N ILE A 69 16.65 -2.47 4.24
CA ILE A 69 15.66 -2.25 3.19
C ILE A 69 15.82 -3.29 2.08
N THR A 70 17.06 -3.53 1.61
CA THR A 70 17.37 -4.56 0.62
C THR A 70 16.90 -5.95 1.07
N GLU A 71 17.22 -6.31 2.31
CA GLU A 71 16.84 -7.61 2.87
C GLU A 71 15.33 -7.74 3.05
N CYS A 72 14.66 -6.68 3.49
CA CYS A 72 13.21 -6.66 3.64
C CYS A 72 12.49 -6.94 2.32
N VAL A 73 12.86 -6.23 1.25
CA VAL A 73 12.27 -6.45 -0.09
C VAL A 73 12.54 -7.88 -0.55
N ARG A 74 13.78 -8.38 -0.40
CA ARG A 74 14.15 -9.75 -0.78
C ARG A 74 13.32 -10.81 -0.05
N MET A 75 13.15 -10.64 1.26
CA MET A 75 12.36 -11.59 2.07
C MET A 75 10.88 -11.53 1.74
N LEU A 76 10.34 -10.32 1.48
CA LEU A 76 8.94 -10.16 1.08
C LEU A 76 8.67 -10.88 -0.23
N ILE A 77 9.52 -10.68 -1.25
CA ILE A 77 9.41 -11.36 -2.55
C ILE A 77 9.48 -12.88 -2.38
N ALA A 78 10.45 -13.39 -1.63
CA ALA A 78 10.55 -14.83 -1.37
C ALA A 78 9.30 -15.40 -0.69
N GLY A 79 8.69 -14.62 0.21
CA GLY A 79 7.41 -14.96 0.83
C GLY A 79 6.25 -14.97 -0.16
N GLN A 80 6.20 -14.01 -1.08
CA GLN A 80 5.19 -13.94 -2.14
C GLN A 80 5.34 -15.09 -3.15
N ASP A 81 6.55 -15.38 -3.59
CA ASP A 81 6.86 -16.51 -4.48
C ASP A 81 6.40 -17.83 -3.86
N SER A 82 6.66 -18.04 -2.56
CA SER A 82 6.24 -19.25 -1.83
C SER A 82 4.71 -19.40 -1.76
N GLN A 83 3.97 -18.29 -1.84
CA GLN A 83 2.52 -18.27 -1.90
C GLN A 83 1.97 -18.46 -3.32
N GLY A 84 2.83 -18.43 -4.34
CA GLY A 84 2.46 -18.52 -5.76
C GLY A 84 1.95 -17.20 -6.33
N ILE A 85 2.36 -16.08 -5.77
CA ILE A 85 2.11 -14.76 -6.35
C ILE A 85 3.08 -14.59 -7.53
N MET A 86 2.52 -14.41 -8.72
CA MET A 86 3.29 -14.33 -9.96
C MET A 86 3.61 -12.89 -10.38
N TYR A 87 2.94 -11.92 -9.81
CA TYR A 87 3.22 -10.50 -10.05
C TYR A 87 2.79 -9.68 -8.84
N SER A 88 3.62 -8.77 -8.40
CA SER A 88 3.27 -7.82 -7.35
C SER A 88 3.87 -6.45 -7.56
N GLU A 89 3.15 -5.44 -7.03
CA GLU A 89 3.60 -4.06 -6.96
C GLU A 89 3.73 -3.66 -5.49
N ILE A 90 4.96 -3.73 -4.99
CA ILE A 90 5.30 -3.43 -3.58
C ILE A 90 5.44 -1.93 -3.43
N ARG A 91 4.69 -1.33 -2.52
CA ARG A 91 4.70 0.12 -2.28
C ARG A 91 5.30 0.49 -0.94
N PHE A 92 5.95 1.63 -0.88
CA PHE A 92 6.50 2.23 0.33
C PHE A 92 6.85 3.71 0.10
N ALA A 93 6.98 4.48 1.18
CA ALA A 93 7.34 5.89 1.14
C ALA A 93 8.83 6.10 1.43
N PRO A 94 9.69 6.42 0.44
CA PRO A 94 11.13 6.55 0.67
C PRO A 94 11.48 7.57 1.76
N GLN A 95 10.71 8.65 1.85
CA GLN A 95 10.90 9.72 2.83
C GLN A 95 10.80 9.27 4.30
N LEU A 96 10.19 8.12 4.58
CA LEU A 96 10.06 7.58 5.93
C LEU A 96 11.29 6.76 6.40
N HIS A 97 12.28 6.56 5.53
CA HIS A 97 13.44 5.71 5.78
C HIS A 97 14.77 6.51 5.88
N MET A 98 14.69 7.81 6.14
CA MET A 98 15.82 8.74 6.13
C MET A 98 16.40 9.07 7.52
N GLN A 99 15.82 8.55 8.60
CA GLN A 99 16.13 8.96 9.97
C GLN A 99 17.57 8.65 10.40
N LYS A 100 18.26 7.74 9.70
CA LYS A 100 19.68 7.40 9.96
C LYS A 100 20.62 7.91 8.86
N GLY A 101 20.20 8.93 8.11
CA GLY A 101 21.05 9.67 7.18
C GLY A 101 21.03 9.17 5.74
N LEU A 102 20.20 8.19 5.38
CA LEU A 102 19.97 7.86 3.97
C LEU A 102 19.20 8.99 3.27
N THR A 103 19.52 9.25 2.01
CA THR A 103 18.67 10.02 1.11
C THR A 103 17.53 9.17 0.58
N GLN A 104 16.46 9.78 0.07
CA GLN A 104 15.37 9.02 -0.57
C GLN A 104 15.89 8.20 -1.75
N GLU A 105 16.84 8.71 -2.52
CA GLU A 105 17.42 7.99 -3.65
C GLU A 105 18.18 6.73 -3.21
N GLU A 106 19.00 6.80 -2.16
CA GLU A 106 19.69 5.65 -1.58
C GLU A 106 18.70 4.60 -1.06
N VAL A 107 17.58 5.04 -0.47
CA VAL A 107 16.48 4.16 -0.04
C VAL A 107 15.89 3.40 -1.23
N VAL A 108 15.58 4.09 -2.33
CA VAL A 108 15.01 3.50 -3.54
C VAL A 108 16.02 2.54 -4.21
N GLN A 109 17.30 2.93 -4.29
CA GLN A 109 18.36 2.05 -4.80
C GLN A 109 18.49 0.77 -3.97
N ALA A 110 18.40 0.86 -2.65
CA ALA A 110 18.41 -0.30 -1.76
C ALA A 110 17.21 -1.23 -2.00
N ALA A 111 16.02 -0.67 -2.20
CA ALA A 111 14.82 -1.43 -2.51
C ALA A 111 14.92 -2.11 -3.89
N ILE A 112 15.40 -1.41 -4.92
CA ILE A 112 15.65 -1.98 -6.25
C ILE A 112 16.68 -3.12 -6.16
N LYS A 113 17.73 -2.97 -5.36
CA LYS A 113 18.70 -4.05 -5.11
C LYS A 113 18.02 -5.28 -4.49
N GLY A 114 17.02 -5.06 -3.63
CA GLY A 114 16.22 -6.13 -3.03
C GLY A 114 15.34 -6.88 -4.03
N LEU A 115 14.86 -6.21 -5.10
CA LEU A 115 14.15 -6.87 -6.21
C LEU A 115 15.04 -7.88 -6.95
N GLY A 116 16.36 -7.67 -6.94
CA GLY A 116 17.30 -8.50 -7.70
C GLY A 116 17.01 -8.43 -9.20
N ASN A 117 16.90 -9.60 -9.83
CA ASN A 117 16.61 -9.73 -11.27
C ASN A 117 15.13 -10.10 -11.52
N SER A 118 14.23 -9.81 -10.59
CA SER A 118 12.82 -10.15 -10.76
C SER A 118 12.17 -9.26 -11.82
N ASP A 119 11.60 -9.88 -12.84
CA ASP A 119 10.73 -9.20 -13.81
C ASP A 119 9.28 -9.08 -13.34
N TYR A 120 8.93 -9.77 -12.27
CA TYR A 120 7.55 -9.95 -11.80
C TYR A 120 7.19 -9.15 -10.55
N HIS A 121 8.20 -8.66 -9.81
CA HIS A 121 7.99 -7.80 -8.66
C HIS A 121 8.48 -6.39 -8.98
N LYS A 122 7.66 -5.41 -8.68
CA LYS A 122 7.90 -4.00 -9.00
C LYS A 122 7.71 -3.15 -7.76
N LEU A 123 8.19 -1.91 -7.81
CA LEU A 123 8.05 -0.92 -6.76
C LEU A 123 7.11 0.20 -7.19
N ILE A 124 6.28 0.64 -6.25
CA ILE A 124 5.53 1.90 -6.30
C ILE A 124 6.07 2.80 -5.20
N LEU A 125 6.41 4.05 -5.52
CA LEU A 125 6.89 5.01 -4.53
C LEU A 125 5.71 5.86 -4.03
N CYS A 126 5.51 5.88 -2.71
CA CYS A 126 4.44 6.64 -2.09
C CYS A 126 4.89 8.07 -1.78
N CYS A 127 4.19 9.06 -2.32
CA CYS A 127 4.06 10.36 -1.70
C CYS A 127 3.22 10.22 -0.44
N MET A 128 3.52 11.01 0.58
CA MET A 128 2.82 10.92 1.86
C MET A 128 1.87 12.07 2.09
N ARG A 129 0.69 11.74 2.58
CA ARG A 129 -0.22 12.72 3.17
C ARG A 129 0.39 13.27 4.45
N GLY A 130 0.37 14.57 4.63
CA GLY A 130 0.96 15.23 5.77
C GLY A 130 1.00 16.75 5.57
N SER A 131 1.47 17.48 6.60
CA SER A 131 1.83 18.89 6.51
C SER A 131 3.34 19.02 6.30
N ASP A 132 3.75 20.11 5.68
CA ASP A 132 5.16 20.51 5.54
C ASP A 132 6.08 19.47 4.85
N ASN A 133 5.52 18.59 4.04
CA ASN A 133 6.23 17.52 3.33
C ASN A 133 6.18 17.65 1.80
N GLU A 134 5.79 18.81 1.29
CA GLU A 134 5.65 19.03 -0.16
C GLU A 134 6.97 18.80 -0.91
N GLU A 135 8.09 19.32 -0.41
CA GLU A 135 9.40 19.13 -1.05
C GLU A 135 9.88 17.68 -0.99
N LEU A 136 9.59 16.95 0.10
CA LEU A 136 9.87 15.53 0.18
C LEU A 136 9.05 14.73 -0.84
N ASN A 137 7.78 15.06 -1.02
CA ASN A 137 6.94 14.44 -2.04
C ASN A 137 7.41 14.76 -3.47
N LYS A 138 7.84 16.00 -3.74
CA LYS A 138 8.43 16.36 -5.03
C LYS A 138 9.72 15.58 -5.30
N GLU A 139 10.56 15.41 -4.28
CA GLU A 139 11.75 14.56 -4.39
C GLU A 139 11.38 13.12 -4.72
N THR A 140 10.39 12.54 -4.03
CA THR A 140 9.87 11.20 -4.34
C THR A 140 9.43 11.07 -5.80
N ILE A 141 8.73 12.08 -6.35
CA ILE A 141 8.30 12.10 -7.75
C ILE A 141 9.50 12.12 -8.71
N ARG A 142 10.50 12.97 -8.44
CA ARG A 142 11.73 13.04 -9.27
C ARG A 142 12.51 11.74 -9.28
N ILE A 143 12.61 11.09 -8.12
CA ILE A 143 13.25 9.78 -8.00
C ILE A 143 12.43 8.71 -8.75
N ALA A 144 11.11 8.72 -8.63
CA ALA A 144 10.26 7.81 -9.40
C ALA A 144 10.45 7.98 -10.90
N HIS A 145 10.55 9.22 -11.39
CA HIS A 145 10.87 9.51 -12.80
C HIS A 145 12.24 8.93 -13.19
N THR A 146 13.26 9.11 -12.35
CA THR A 146 14.61 8.60 -12.59
C THR A 146 14.66 7.09 -12.71
N TYR A 147 13.87 6.37 -11.90
CA TYR A 147 13.89 4.90 -11.85
C TYR A 147 12.69 4.23 -12.53
N LEU A 148 11.86 4.99 -13.25
CA LEU A 148 10.74 4.45 -14.01
C LEU A 148 11.23 3.44 -15.06
N GLY A 149 10.63 2.23 -15.05
CA GLY A 149 11.06 1.11 -15.88
C GLY A 149 12.34 0.40 -15.40
N ARG A 150 12.97 0.88 -14.32
CA ARG A 150 14.16 0.27 -13.70
C ARG A 150 13.86 -0.26 -12.29
N GLY A 151 12.74 -0.95 -12.14
CA GLY A 151 12.23 -1.48 -10.88
C GLY A 151 11.03 -0.68 -10.36
N VAL A 152 11.00 0.64 -10.52
CA VAL A 152 9.86 1.50 -10.20
C VAL A 152 8.89 1.53 -11.38
N VAL A 153 7.58 1.40 -11.12
CA VAL A 153 6.54 1.38 -12.16
C VAL A 153 5.48 2.47 -11.99
N ALA A 154 5.30 3.01 -10.79
CA ALA A 154 4.26 3.99 -10.52
C ALA A 154 4.56 4.80 -9.25
N LEU A 155 3.74 5.82 -9.02
CA LEU A 155 3.60 6.54 -7.75
C LEU A 155 2.29 6.17 -7.05
N ASP A 156 2.20 6.52 -5.77
CA ASP A 156 0.99 6.47 -4.96
C ASP A 156 0.91 7.70 -4.06
N LEU A 157 -0.25 7.98 -3.50
CA LEU A 157 -0.46 8.90 -2.39
C LEU A 157 -1.07 8.13 -1.22
N ALA A 158 -0.30 7.96 -0.15
CA ALA A 158 -0.69 7.15 1.01
C ALA A 158 -0.71 7.97 2.31
N GLY A 159 -1.23 7.39 3.39
CA GLY A 159 -1.30 7.97 4.73
C GLY A 159 -2.72 8.38 5.14
N ALA A 160 -2.85 9.22 6.16
CA ALA A 160 -4.11 9.57 6.83
C ALA A 160 -5.06 10.40 5.94
N GLU A 161 -5.85 9.73 5.11
CA GLU A 161 -6.72 10.33 4.09
C GLU A 161 -7.68 11.36 4.68
N LYS A 162 -8.32 11.05 5.81
CA LYS A 162 -9.31 11.93 6.45
C LYS A 162 -8.70 13.20 7.02
N LEU A 163 -7.46 13.12 7.52
CA LEU A 163 -6.75 14.27 8.09
C LEU A 163 -6.17 15.18 6.98
N TYR A 164 -5.74 14.58 5.86
CA TYR A 164 -5.11 15.27 4.74
C TYR A 164 -5.83 14.91 3.44
N PRO A 165 -6.93 15.62 3.11
CA PRO A 165 -7.76 15.30 1.93
C PRO A 165 -6.98 15.33 0.62
N THR A 166 -7.34 14.45 -0.32
CA THR A 166 -6.69 14.29 -1.62
C THR A 166 -6.52 15.59 -2.40
N LYS A 167 -7.47 16.54 -2.28
CA LYS A 167 -7.41 17.84 -2.95
C LYS A 167 -6.17 18.69 -2.61
N GLN A 168 -5.56 18.47 -1.44
CA GLN A 168 -4.35 19.20 -1.05
C GLN A 168 -3.14 18.82 -1.90
N PHE A 169 -3.15 17.67 -2.54
CA PHE A 169 -2.03 17.09 -3.29
C PHE A 169 -2.15 17.25 -4.81
N VAL A 170 -3.23 17.87 -5.31
CA VAL A 170 -3.44 18.09 -6.75
C VAL A 170 -2.26 18.83 -7.40
N GLY A 171 -1.70 19.82 -6.71
CA GLY A 171 -0.55 20.60 -7.21
C GLY A 171 0.69 19.76 -7.43
N ILE A 172 0.99 18.86 -6.50
CA ILE A 172 2.19 18.02 -6.53
C ILE A 172 2.11 16.99 -7.67
N PHE A 173 0.97 16.34 -7.86
CA PHE A 173 0.80 15.32 -8.89
C PHE A 173 0.76 15.86 -10.33
N LYS A 174 0.66 17.19 -10.54
CA LYS A 174 0.91 17.79 -11.85
C LYS A 174 2.34 17.53 -12.35
N GLU A 175 3.31 17.44 -11.43
CA GLU A 175 4.69 17.10 -11.79
C GLU A 175 4.78 15.63 -12.25
N ALA A 176 4.08 14.71 -11.58
CA ALA A 176 3.99 13.31 -12.00
C ALA A 176 3.41 13.17 -13.43
N LEU A 177 2.34 13.92 -13.73
CA LEU A 177 1.76 13.97 -15.08
C LEU A 177 2.76 14.52 -16.11
N ALA A 178 3.49 15.59 -15.77
CA ALA A 178 4.48 16.19 -16.66
C ALA A 178 5.62 15.22 -17.01
N TYR A 179 5.96 14.32 -16.09
CA TYR A 179 6.95 13.26 -16.29
C TYR A 179 6.35 11.96 -16.89
N ASN A 180 5.06 11.93 -17.18
CA ASN A 180 4.33 10.73 -17.64
C ASN A 180 4.52 9.53 -16.73
N ILE A 181 4.54 9.75 -15.41
CA ILE A 181 4.61 8.67 -14.43
C ILE A 181 3.20 8.18 -14.13
N PRO A 182 2.87 6.90 -14.34
CA PRO A 182 1.60 6.33 -13.89
C PRO A 182 1.46 6.44 -12.37
N PHE A 183 0.24 6.59 -11.87
CA PHE A 183 0.02 6.57 -10.42
C PHE A 183 -1.35 6.02 -10.05
N THR A 184 -1.39 5.44 -8.87
CA THR A 184 -2.58 5.12 -8.10
C THR A 184 -2.70 6.13 -6.94
N ILE A 185 -3.85 6.21 -6.31
CA ILE A 185 -4.04 7.06 -5.13
C ILE A 185 -4.94 6.32 -4.14
N HIS A 186 -4.51 6.19 -2.88
CA HIS A 186 -5.41 5.80 -1.80
C HIS A 186 -6.51 6.83 -1.70
N ALA A 187 -7.73 6.47 -2.05
CA ALA A 187 -8.89 7.35 -2.00
C ALA A 187 -10.17 6.55 -1.75
N GLY A 188 -11.08 7.11 -0.96
CA GLY A 188 -12.34 6.46 -0.61
C GLY A 188 -12.17 5.28 0.34
N GLU A 189 -11.15 5.30 1.18
CA GLU A 189 -11.00 4.43 2.35
C GLU A 189 -11.51 5.13 3.61
N ALA A 190 -10.89 6.21 4.01
CA ALA A 190 -11.26 6.97 5.20
C ALA A 190 -12.03 8.26 4.89
N ASP A 191 -12.00 8.73 3.65
CA ASP A 191 -12.77 9.87 3.13
C ASP A 191 -13.81 9.41 2.10
N GLY A 192 -14.68 10.31 1.67
CA GLY A 192 -15.83 10.02 0.81
C GLY A 192 -15.51 10.01 -0.70
N GLU A 193 -16.58 10.04 -1.51
CA GLU A 193 -16.48 10.00 -2.97
C GLU A 193 -15.71 11.20 -3.56
N GLU A 194 -15.70 12.35 -2.89
CA GLU A 194 -14.94 13.53 -3.34
C GLU A 194 -13.42 13.26 -3.40
N SER A 195 -12.90 12.40 -2.52
CA SER A 195 -11.51 11.94 -2.59
C SER A 195 -11.26 11.14 -3.85
N ILE A 196 -12.17 10.21 -4.20
CA ILE A 196 -12.10 9.39 -5.42
C ILE A 196 -12.21 10.28 -6.67
N LYS A 197 -13.21 11.18 -6.71
CA LYS A 197 -13.36 12.16 -7.82
C LYS A 197 -12.10 12.98 -8.02
N THR A 198 -11.51 13.45 -6.93
CA THR A 198 -10.27 14.21 -6.98
C THR A 198 -9.13 13.38 -7.55
N ALA A 199 -8.98 12.12 -7.11
CA ALA A 199 -7.96 11.21 -7.63
C ALA A 199 -8.12 10.96 -9.14
N ILE A 200 -9.36 10.74 -9.60
CA ILE A 200 -9.69 10.61 -11.03
C ILE A 200 -9.34 11.89 -11.79
N TYR A 201 -9.71 13.05 -11.25
CA TYR A 201 -9.38 14.35 -11.85
C TYR A 201 -7.86 14.58 -11.95
N MET A 202 -7.10 14.11 -10.98
CA MET A 202 -5.64 14.16 -10.99
C MET A 202 -5.01 13.27 -12.07
N GLY A 203 -5.76 12.31 -12.63
CA GLY A 203 -5.29 11.38 -13.63
C GLY A 203 -4.81 10.03 -13.08
N ALA A 204 -5.25 9.65 -11.88
CA ALA A 204 -4.94 8.33 -11.32
C ALA A 204 -5.44 7.22 -12.26
N GLU A 205 -4.58 6.26 -12.58
CA GLU A 205 -4.91 5.13 -13.45
C GLU A 205 -5.64 4.01 -12.69
N ARG A 206 -5.48 3.97 -11.37
CA ARG A 206 -6.17 3.08 -10.43
C ARG A 206 -6.47 3.84 -9.15
N ILE A 207 -7.39 3.31 -8.35
CA ILE A 207 -7.71 3.86 -7.02
C ILE A 207 -7.38 2.80 -5.98
N GLY A 208 -6.49 3.14 -5.06
CA GLY A 208 -6.21 2.35 -3.86
C GLY A 208 -7.45 2.32 -2.98
N HIS A 209 -7.90 1.14 -2.58
CA HIS A 209 -9.18 0.85 -1.93
C HIS A 209 -10.38 1.27 -2.79
N GLY A 210 -10.78 2.54 -2.76
CA GLY A 210 -11.92 3.06 -3.51
C GLY A 210 -13.28 2.49 -3.10
N ILE A 211 -13.34 1.75 -2.01
CA ILE A 211 -14.52 0.97 -1.59
C ILE A 211 -15.76 1.86 -1.39
N ARG A 212 -15.58 3.12 -0.94
CA ARG A 212 -16.69 4.06 -0.74
C ARG A 212 -17.36 4.51 -2.04
N ALA A 213 -16.78 4.21 -3.20
CA ALA A 213 -17.47 4.38 -4.49
C ALA A 213 -18.79 3.60 -4.54
N ALA A 214 -18.88 2.47 -3.84
CA ALA A 214 -20.07 1.62 -3.83
C ALA A 214 -21.32 2.29 -3.19
N TRP A 215 -21.16 3.40 -2.49
CA TRP A 215 -22.28 4.15 -1.91
C TRP A 215 -22.82 5.25 -2.82
N SER A 216 -22.25 5.43 -4.02
CA SER A 216 -22.69 6.41 -5.01
C SER A 216 -22.84 5.75 -6.38
N GLU A 217 -24.05 5.71 -6.92
CA GLU A 217 -24.31 5.15 -8.25
C GLU A 217 -23.57 5.94 -9.36
N ASP A 218 -23.48 7.27 -9.19
CA ASP A 218 -22.75 8.13 -10.13
C ASP A 218 -21.24 7.81 -10.12
N MET A 219 -20.67 7.54 -8.94
CA MET A 219 -19.26 7.17 -8.82
C MET A 219 -18.97 5.80 -9.41
N ILE A 220 -19.84 4.81 -9.16
CA ILE A 220 -19.75 3.49 -9.79
C ILE A 220 -19.74 3.63 -11.31
N LYS A 221 -20.71 4.41 -11.84
CA LYS A 221 -20.83 4.66 -13.28
C LYS A 221 -19.59 5.35 -13.83
N GLU A 222 -19.06 6.37 -13.16
CA GLU A 222 -17.86 7.10 -13.60
C GLU A 222 -16.64 6.17 -13.67
N LEU A 223 -16.42 5.32 -12.66
CA LEU A 223 -15.31 4.36 -12.64
C LEU A 223 -15.45 3.32 -13.76
N ALA A 224 -16.66 2.82 -14.00
CA ALA A 224 -16.93 1.85 -15.08
C ALA A 224 -16.72 2.49 -16.46
N ASP A 225 -17.31 3.66 -16.71
CA ASP A 225 -17.23 4.38 -17.98
C ASP A 225 -15.79 4.78 -18.34
N LYS A 226 -15.02 5.22 -17.35
CA LYS A 226 -13.60 5.59 -17.49
C LYS A 226 -12.66 4.39 -17.41
N ASN A 227 -13.18 3.21 -17.11
CA ASN A 227 -12.41 1.97 -16.97
C ASN A 227 -11.27 2.08 -15.94
N ILE A 228 -11.53 2.75 -14.79
CA ILE A 228 -10.57 2.92 -13.70
C ILE A 228 -10.78 1.80 -12.67
N PRO A 229 -9.79 0.91 -12.46
CA PRO A 229 -9.89 -0.18 -11.51
C PRO A 229 -9.76 0.27 -10.06
N LEU A 230 -10.38 -0.50 -9.15
CA LEU A 230 -10.18 -0.37 -7.71
C LEU A 230 -9.25 -1.48 -7.19
N GLU A 231 -8.34 -1.12 -6.30
CA GLU A 231 -7.45 -2.05 -5.60
C GLU A 231 -8.08 -2.39 -4.23
N LEU A 232 -9.03 -3.32 -4.21
CA LEU A 232 -9.77 -3.68 -3.00
C LEU A 232 -8.89 -4.49 -2.03
N CYS A 233 -8.98 -4.15 -0.73
CA CYS A 233 -8.23 -4.75 0.36
C CYS A 233 -9.20 -5.17 1.48
N PRO A 234 -9.90 -6.31 1.34
CA PRO A 234 -11.03 -6.68 2.19
C PRO A 234 -10.70 -6.72 3.69
N THR A 235 -9.66 -7.43 4.09
CA THR A 235 -9.30 -7.56 5.51
C THR A 235 -8.89 -6.21 6.10
N SER A 236 -8.11 -5.40 5.38
CA SER A 236 -7.75 -4.06 5.81
C SER A 236 -9.00 -3.18 6.01
N ASN A 237 -9.93 -3.20 5.06
CA ASN A 237 -11.18 -2.44 5.17
C ASN A 237 -12.06 -2.88 6.35
N LEU A 238 -12.01 -4.15 6.75
CA LEU A 238 -12.64 -4.63 7.99
C LEU A 238 -11.89 -4.12 9.23
N ASN A 239 -10.56 -4.14 9.23
CA ASN A 239 -9.74 -3.65 10.33
C ASN A 239 -9.94 -2.15 10.56
N THR A 240 -9.97 -1.35 9.49
CA THR A 240 -10.15 0.11 9.55
C THR A 240 -11.61 0.54 9.71
N LYS A 241 -12.53 -0.42 9.87
CA LYS A 241 -13.97 -0.19 10.07
C LYS A 241 -14.65 0.60 8.95
N VAL A 242 -14.15 0.45 7.73
CA VAL A 242 -14.87 0.95 6.55
C VAL A 242 -16.14 0.12 6.32
N VAL A 243 -16.05 -1.17 6.62
CA VAL A 243 -17.16 -2.14 6.67
C VAL A 243 -17.04 -2.94 7.98
N ASP A 244 -18.15 -3.17 8.65
CA ASP A 244 -18.15 -3.93 9.92
C ASP A 244 -18.15 -5.44 9.71
N ASN A 245 -18.74 -5.92 8.61
CA ASN A 245 -18.89 -7.33 8.31
C ASN A 245 -18.55 -7.60 6.83
N ILE A 246 -17.85 -8.71 6.58
CA ILE A 246 -17.54 -9.11 5.21
C ILE A 246 -18.77 -9.36 4.36
N ALA A 247 -19.91 -9.80 4.95
CA ALA A 247 -21.15 -9.99 4.21
C ALA A 247 -21.71 -8.68 3.61
N ASP A 248 -21.32 -7.52 4.17
CA ASP A 248 -21.70 -6.19 3.70
C ASP A 248 -20.67 -5.58 2.74
N TYR A 249 -19.59 -6.32 2.44
CA TYR A 249 -18.53 -5.86 1.56
C TYR A 249 -19.06 -5.70 0.13
N PRO A 250 -18.96 -4.53 -0.50
CA PRO A 250 -19.77 -4.20 -1.68
C PRO A 250 -19.19 -4.73 -3.02
N ILE A 251 -18.34 -5.75 -2.98
CA ILE A 251 -17.63 -6.26 -4.16
C ILE A 251 -18.59 -6.66 -5.29
N MET A 252 -19.70 -7.33 -4.96
CA MET A 252 -20.67 -7.75 -5.97
C MET A 252 -21.38 -6.58 -6.62
N LYS A 253 -21.68 -5.52 -5.84
CA LYS A 253 -22.26 -4.28 -6.39
C LYS A 253 -21.31 -3.64 -7.40
N LEU A 254 -20.03 -3.57 -7.09
CA LEU A 254 -19.02 -3.00 -7.99
C LEU A 254 -18.87 -3.81 -9.27
N ILE A 255 -18.67 -5.13 -9.16
CA ILE A 255 -18.46 -6.02 -10.31
C ILE A 255 -19.70 -6.06 -11.20
N ASN A 256 -20.90 -6.19 -10.63
CA ASN A 256 -22.15 -6.28 -11.39
C ASN A 256 -22.47 -4.98 -12.16
N ASN A 257 -21.90 -3.86 -11.77
CA ASN A 257 -22.00 -2.58 -12.45
C ASN A 257 -20.78 -2.25 -13.33
N GLY A 258 -19.93 -3.24 -13.63
CA GLY A 258 -18.84 -3.11 -14.60
C GLY A 258 -17.57 -2.47 -14.07
N VAL A 259 -17.45 -2.20 -12.76
CA VAL A 259 -16.20 -1.71 -12.17
C VAL A 259 -15.20 -2.84 -12.11
N LYS A 260 -14.00 -2.61 -12.64
CA LYS A 260 -12.88 -3.55 -12.51
C LYS A 260 -12.31 -3.48 -11.09
N VAL A 261 -12.04 -4.65 -10.52
CA VAL A 261 -11.47 -4.76 -9.18
C VAL A 261 -10.29 -5.72 -9.17
N THR A 262 -9.31 -5.44 -8.35
CA THR A 262 -8.28 -6.40 -7.93
C THR A 262 -8.41 -6.65 -6.43
N ILE A 263 -8.01 -7.84 -5.99
CA ILE A 263 -8.00 -8.22 -4.58
C ILE A 263 -6.55 -8.22 -4.11
N ASN A 264 -6.30 -7.53 -3.03
CA ASN A 264 -4.94 -7.21 -2.58
C ASN A 264 -4.84 -7.37 -1.06
N THR A 265 -3.60 -7.47 -0.56
CA THR A 265 -3.32 -7.69 0.86
C THR A 265 -3.16 -6.42 1.66
N ASP A 266 -2.84 -5.30 1.01
CA ASP A 266 -2.50 -4.03 1.64
C ASP A 266 -1.28 -4.18 2.58
N ASN A 267 -1.49 -4.65 3.79
CA ASN A 267 -0.46 -4.81 4.82
C ASN A 267 -0.54 -6.23 5.40
N MET A 268 0.20 -7.17 4.82
CA MET A 268 0.06 -8.60 5.15
C MET A 268 0.24 -8.88 6.64
N MET A 269 1.23 -8.24 7.29
CA MET A 269 1.47 -8.47 8.72
C MET A 269 0.53 -7.67 9.59
N VAL A 270 0.33 -6.39 9.29
CA VAL A 270 -0.56 -5.53 10.10
C VAL A 270 -1.99 -6.07 10.11
N SER A 271 -2.51 -6.50 8.96
CA SER A 271 -3.84 -7.09 8.84
C SER A 271 -3.90 -8.59 9.18
N GLY A 272 -2.75 -9.26 9.30
CA GLY A 272 -2.70 -10.71 9.54
C GLY A 272 -3.31 -11.53 8.40
N THR A 273 -3.03 -11.16 7.15
CA THR A 273 -3.65 -11.76 5.96
C THR A 273 -2.63 -12.19 4.90
N SER A 274 -3.12 -12.82 3.85
CA SER A 274 -2.40 -13.20 2.63
C SER A 274 -3.37 -13.17 1.45
N ILE A 275 -2.86 -13.09 0.23
CA ILE A 275 -3.75 -13.09 -0.96
C ILE A 275 -4.68 -14.30 -1.01
N LYS A 276 -4.22 -15.47 -0.57
CA LYS A 276 -5.06 -16.67 -0.47
C LYS A 276 -6.17 -16.53 0.56
N ASN A 277 -5.87 -15.86 1.69
CA ASN A 277 -6.87 -15.60 2.73
C ASN A 277 -7.91 -14.59 2.25
N GLU A 278 -7.49 -13.52 1.56
CA GLU A 278 -8.41 -12.54 0.97
C GLU A 278 -9.39 -13.22 -0.02
N LEU A 279 -8.84 -14.00 -0.95
CA LEU A 279 -9.67 -14.73 -1.94
C LEU A 279 -10.58 -15.75 -1.26
N LYS A 280 -10.07 -16.51 -0.28
CA LYS A 280 -10.88 -17.48 0.47
C LYS A 280 -12.04 -16.79 1.21
N LEU A 281 -11.77 -15.69 1.86
CA LEU A 281 -12.76 -14.88 2.58
C LEU A 281 -13.91 -14.46 1.64
N LEU A 282 -13.57 -13.97 0.46
CA LEU A 282 -14.54 -13.53 -0.54
C LEU A 282 -15.34 -14.69 -1.15
N VAL A 283 -14.67 -15.78 -1.58
CA VAL A 283 -15.33 -16.96 -2.17
C VAL A 283 -16.25 -17.68 -1.18
N GLN A 284 -15.93 -17.66 0.12
CA GLN A 284 -16.80 -18.22 1.15
C GLN A 284 -18.04 -17.37 1.43
N THR A 285 -17.98 -16.08 1.09
CA THR A 285 -19.05 -15.13 1.40
C THR A 285 -19.91 -14.80 0.20
N PHE A 286 -19.32 -14.73 -1.00
CA PHE A 286 -19.97 -14.27 -2.22
C PHE A 286 -19.93 -15.32 -3.34
N PRO A 287 -20.87 -15.31 -4.28
CA PRO A 287 -20.93 -16.23 -5.41
C PRO A 287 -19.99 -15.74 -6.56
N ILE A 288 -18.69 -15.74 -6.30
CA ILE A 288 -17.64 -15.30 -7.26
C ILE A 288 -16.67 -16.44 -7.56
#